data_16c91ea042fecffbffb6635b6ed27e42
#
_entry.id   16c91ea042fecffbffb6635b6ed27e42
#
_cell.length_a   1.000
_cell.length_b   1.000
_cell.length_c   1.000
_cell.angle_alpha   90.00
_cell.angle_beta   90.00
_cell.angle_gamma   90.00
#
_symmetry.space_group_name_H-M   'P 1'
#
loop_
_entity.id
_entity.type
_entity.pdbx_description
1 polymer ?
#
loop_
_entity_poly.entity_id
_entity_poly.type
_entity_poly.pdbx_seq_one_letter_code
_entity_poly.pdbx_strand_id
1 'polypeptide(L)'
;MFIPLCKHDSNVKAVEEKAATCTEEGHTAYWQCQTCGKYFADEALIEEISWEDTITPALGHKTELRNAKEATCTEDGYTGDEVCTVCGEIMKQGEVIPAHCPSKAFADLNTDRWYHEYTDYVIARELMNGMDETHFAPEGNLTRGQLVTTLYRLAGEPEVAEPATFTDVKAGRYYTEAVAWGEDLGIVKGMTDDTFSPEGTVTREQAATFLYRYVTNYLKQEPGQGADLKAFADGGKVQDYAKTAMSWAVAEGFFEGYGDGTLRPGAVLTRAQMAKLLTILDRDF
;
A
#
# COMPACT_ATOMS: atom_id res chain seq x y z
N MET A 1 -24.80 65.71 -27.57
CA MET A 1 -23.52 65.93 -26.89
C MET A 1 -22.59 64.83 -27.37
N PHE A 2 -21.68 65.13 -28.31
CA PHE A 2 -20.71 64.14 -28.79
C PHE A 2 -19.66 63.94 -27.71
N ILE A 3 -19.61 62.78 -27.10
CA ILE A 3 -18.49 62.36 -26.26
C ILE A 3 -17.33 62.07 -27.22
N PRO A 4 -16.17 62.80 -27.15
CA PRO A 4 -15.06 62.51 -28.02
C PRO A 4 -14.56 61.10 -27.72
N LEU A 5 -14.42 60.27 -28.75
CA LEU A 5 -13.78 58.94 -28.62
C LEU A 5 -12.38 59.14 -28.05
N CYS A 6 -12.08 58.44 -26.94
CA CYS A 6 -10.72 58.44 -26.39
C CYS A 6 -9.77 57.82 -27.38
N LYS A 7 -8.70 58.53 -27.73
CA LYS A 7 -7.71 58.06 -28.72
C LYS A 7 -6.66 57.10 -28.14
N HIS A 8 -6.68 56.93 -26.81
CA HIS A 8 -5.75 56.10 -26.05
C HIS A 8 -4.26 56.39 -26.25
N ASP A 9 -3.91 57.53 -26.88
CA ASP A 9 -2.56 57.91 -27.31
C ASP A 9 -1.73 58.67 -26.25
N SER A 10 -2.31 58.94 -25.08
CA SER A 10 -1.62 59.58 -23.97
C SER A 10 -2.17 59.13 -22.63
N ASN A 11 -1.28 59.04 -21.61
CA ASN A 11 -1.64 58.65 -20.25
C ASN A 11 -2.07 57.19 -20.09
N VAL A 12 -1.21 56.28 -20.52
CA VAL A 12 -1.37 54.84 -20.37
C VAL A 12 -0.47 54.34 -19.24
N LYS A 13 -0.99 53.46 -18.40
CA LYS A 13 -0.26 52.76 -17.33
C LYS A 13 -0.12 51.29 -17.70
N ALA A 14 1.11 50.85 -17.89
CA ALA A 14 1.40 49.42 -17.92
C ALA A 14 1.34 48.81 -16.50
N VAL A 15 0.71 47.69 -16.36
CA VAL A 15 0.64 46.91 -15.12
C VAL A 15 1.23 45.53 -15.42
N GLU A 16 2.30 45.18 -14.69
CA GLU A 16 2.96 43.91 -14.82
C GLU A 16 2.07 42.79 -14.27
N GLU A 17 2.29 41.56 -14.70
CA GLU A 17 1.58 40.41 -14.16
C GLU A 17 1.82 40.23 -12.65
N LYS A 18 0.80 39.83 -11.94
CA LYS A 18 0.87 39.35 -10.56
C LYS A 18 0.47 37.87 -10.55
N ALA A 19 1.39 36.99 -10.19
CA ALA A 19 1.06 35.58 -10.05
C ALA A 19 0.01 35.35 -8.95
N ALA A 20 -0.97 34.49 -9.20
CA ALA A 20 -1.90 34.06 -8.17
C ALA A 20 -1.16 33.25 -7.11
N THR A 21 -1.59 33.41 -5.84
CA THR A 21 -1.14 32.56 -4.72
C THR A 21 -2.19 31.51 -4.39
N CYS A 22 -1.98 30.71 -3.34
CA CYS A 22 -3.00 29.76 -2.89
C CYS A 22 -4.31 30.45 -2.48
N THR A 23 -4.23 31.66 -1.94
CA THR A 23 -5.37 32.37 -1.32
C THR A 23 -5.74 33.67 -2.02
N GLU A 24 -4.83 34.23 -2.80
CA GLU A 24 -5.07 35.52 -3.49
C GLU A 24 -5.11 35.33 -5.00
N GLU A 25 -6.00 36.03 -5.63
CA GLU A 25 -6.06 36.16 -7.07
C GLU A 25 -4.84 36.89 -7.63
N GLY A 26 -4.37 36.49 -8.79
CA GLY A 26 -3.40 37.18 -9.59
C GLY A 26 -4.05 37.91 -10.74
N HIS A 27 -3.23 38.48 -11.61
CA HIS A 27 -3.66 39.03 -12.89
C HIS A 27 -2.55 38.92 -13.94
N THR A 28 -2.91 38.80 -15.19
CA THR A 28 -2.00 38.91 -16.33
C THR A 28 -1.50 40.35 -16.47
N ALA A 29 -0.42 40.57 -17.21
CA ALA A 29 -0.01 41.91 -17.56
C ALA A 29 -1.09 42.59 -18.43
N TYR A 30 -1.31 43.89 -18.21
CA TYR A 30 -2.27 44.66 -18.99
C TYR A 30 -1.87 46.12 -19.05
N TRP A 31 -2.46 46.87 -19.98
CA TRP A 31 -2.34 48.30 -20.13
C TRP A 31 -3.67 48.97 -19.81
N GLN A 32 -3.64 50.06 -19.02
CA GLN A 32 -4.85 50.79 -18.65
C GLN A 32 -4.75 52.25 -19.16
N CYS A 33 -5.74 52.66 -19.94
CA CYS A 33 -5.90 54.06 -20.28
C CYS A 33 -6.43 54.83 -19.06
N GLN A 34 -5.62 55.75 -18.52
CA GLN A 34 -5.99 56.53 -17.33
C GLN A 34 -7.04 57.60 -17.62
N THR A 35 -7.29 57.88 -18.91
CA THR A 35 -8.29 58.89 -19.33
C THR A 35 -9.70 58.28 -19.39
N CYS A 36 -9.91 57.09 -19.89
CA CYS A 36 -11.21 56.45 -20.04
C CYS A 36 -11.39 55.22 -19.17
N GLY A 37 -10.34 54.73 -18.49
CA GLY A 37 -10.39 53.56 -17.60
C GLY A 37 -10.39 52.20 -18.28
N LYS A 38 -10.35 52.13 -19.62
CA LYS A 38 -10.38 50.86 -20.35
C LYS A 38 -9.08 50.09 -20.22
N TYR A 39 -9.15 48.78 -20.35
CA TYR A 39 -8.04 47.85 -20.25
C TYR A 39 -7.72 47.24 -21.61
N PHE A 40 -6.45 46.93 -21.85
CA PHE A 40 -5.93 46.42 -23.12
C PHE A 40 -4.92 45.32 -22.88
N ALA A 41 -4.93 44.31 -23.75
CA ALA A 41 -3.98 43.19 -23.68
C ALA A 41 -2.60 43.53 -24.24
N ASP A 42 -2.48 44.60 -25.03
CA ASP A 42 -1.26 44.99 -25.76
C ASP A 42 -0.89 46.44 -25.54
N GLU A 43 0.40 46.75 -25.71
CA GLU A 43 0.96 48.13 -25.61
C GLU A 43 0.41 49.09 -26.68
N ALA A 44 0.01 48.54 -27.84
CA ALA A 44 -0.53 49.30 -28.94
C ALA A 44 -2.00 49.74 -28.71
N LEU A 45 -2.63 49.23 -27.61
CA LEU A 45 -4.02 49.52 -27.19
C LEU A 45 -5.06 49.16 -28.26
N ILE A 46 -4.80 48.10 -28.99
CA ILE A 46 -5.67 47.61 -30.06
C ILE A 46 -6.71 46.61 -29.53
N GLU A 47 -6.27 45.67 -28.66
CA GLU A 47 -7.11 44.62 -28.10
C GLU A 47 -7.70 45.08 -26.75
N GLU A 48 -8.94 45.60 -26.78
CA GLU A 48 -9.68 45.94 -25.56
C GLU A 48 -10.14 44.69 -24.84
N ILE A 49 -9.83 44.58 -23.53
CA ILE A 49 -10.22 43.45 -22.64
C ILE A 49 -11.02 44.00 -21.47
N SER A 50 -11.77 43.09 -20.81
CA SER A 50 -12.41 43.43 -19.54
C SER A 50 -11.43 43.27 -18.37
N TRP A 51 -11.73 43.83 -17.21
CA TRP A 51 -10.96 43.60 -15.99
C TRP A 51 -10.97 42.12 -15.60
N GLU A 52 -12.14 41.49 -15.76
CA GLU A 52 -12.36 40.06 -15.45
C GLU A 52 -11.48 39.13 -16.28
N ASP A 53 -11.19 39.50 -17.54
CA ASP A 53 -10.30 38.76 -18.43
C ASP A 53 -8.84 38.74 -17.96
N THR A 54 -8.46 39.70 -17.13
CA THR A 54 -7.10 39.78 -16.58
C THR A 54 -6.93 38.91 -15.34
N ILE A 55 -8.00 38.55 -14.63
CA ILE A 55 -7.95 37.88 -13.34
C ILE A 55 -7.49 36.44 -13.52
N THR A 56 -6.47 36.07 -12.76
CA THR A 56 -6.05 34.68 -12.56
C THR A 56 -6.58 34.20 -11.19
N PRO A 57 -7.49 33.24 -11.13
CA PRO A 57 -8.06 32.77 -9.88
C PRO A 57 -6.99 32.28 -8.90
N ALA A 58 -7.26 32.42 -7.59
CA ALA A 58 -6.42 31.81 -6.56
C ALA A 58 -6.27 30.29 -6.80
N LEU A 59 -5.04 29.78 -6.61
CA LEU A 59 -4.69 28.38 -6.93
C LEU A 59 -5.38 27.36 -6.03
N GLY A 60 -5.84 27.79 -4.83
CA GLY A 60 -6.26 26.89 -3.76
C GLY A 60 -5.07 26.15 -3.13
N HIS A 61 -5.34 25.45 -2.05
CA HIS A 61 -4.35 24.60 -1.43
C HIS A 61 -4.47 23.17 -1.98
N LYS A 62 -3.34 22.63 -2.48
CA LYS A 62 -3.19 21.22 -2.82
C LYS A 62 -2.31 20.59 -1.76
N THR A 63 -2.85 19.65 -0.98
CA THR A 63 -2.16 19.07 0.15
C THR A 63 -1.54 17.71 -0.17
N GLU A 64 -0.45 17.41 0.52
CA GLU A 64 0.15 16.08 0.63
C GLU A 64 0.40 15.77 2.10
N LEU A 65 0.43 14.48 2.44
CA LEU A 65 0.73 14.02 3.79
C LEU A 65 2.25 13.99 3.98
N ARG A 66 2.75 14.65 5.05
CA ARG A 66 4.17 14.67 5.42
C ARG A 66 4.37 14.23 6.87
N ASN A 67 5.57 13.75 7.17
CA ASN A 67 6.02 13.37 8.52
C ASN A 67 5.20 12.24 9.17
N ALA A 68 4.40 11.48 8.43
CA ALA A 68 3.73 10.32 8.97
C ALA A 68 4.76 9.28 9.45
N LYS A 69 4.54 8.73 10.63
CA LYS A 69 5.42 7.71 11.25
C LYS A 69 4.54 6.71 12.00
N GLU A 70 4.74 5.43 11.77
CA GLU A 70 4.06 4.38 12.56
C GLU A 70 4.59 4.36 14.00
N ALA A 71 3.70 4.07 14.96
CA ALA A 71 4.13 3.80 16.34
C ALA A 71 4.86 2.45 16.42
N THR A 72 5.83 2.37 17.33
CA THR A 72 6.52 1.12 17.65
C THR A 72 6.28 0.71 19.10
N CYS A 73 6.90 -0.36 19.55
CA CYS A 73 6.84 -0.77 20.95
C CYS A 73 7.47 0.23 21.93
N THR A 74 8.31 1.13 21.47
CA THR A 74 9.11 2.05 22.31
C THR A 74 9.01 3.50 21.90
N GLU A 75 8.51 3.79 20.71
CA GLU A 75 8.43 5.14 20.18
C GLU A 75 7.00 5.45 19.69
N ASP A 76 6.56 6.65 20.01
CA ASP A 76 5.31 7.17 19.48
C ASP A 76 5.38 7.34 17.96
N GLY A 77 4.28 7.07 17.30
CA GLY A 77 4.05 7.38 15.90
C GLY A 77 3.42 8.76 15.73
N TYR A 78 3.11 9.11 14.50
CA TYR A 78 2.48 10.36 14.11
C TYR A 78 1.63 10.17 12.85
N THR A 79 0.40 10.70 12.84
CA THR A 79 -0.49 10.54 11.68
C THR A 79 -0.05 11.33 10.45
N GLY A 80 0.87 12.29 10.63
CA GLY A 80 1.37 13.16 9.57
C GLY A 80 0.58 14.45 9.43
N ASP A 81 1.24 15.48 8.88
CA ASP A 81 0.66 16.78 8.60
C ASP A 81 0.17 16.85 7.15
N GLU A 82 -1.01 17.43 6.92
CA GLU A 82 -1.45 17.82 5.59
C GLU A 82 -0.84 19.17 5.22
N VAL A 83 0.17 19.15 4.35
CA VAL A 83 0.96 20.33 3.97
C VAL A 83 0.66 20.73 2.52
N CYS A 84 0.41 22.02 2.28
CA CYS A 84 0.22 22.51 0.93
C CYS A 84 1.53 22.39 0.12
N THR A 85 1.46 21.75 -1.06
CA THR A 85 2.61 21.55 -1.95
C THR A 85 3.09 22.82 -2.63
N VAL A 86 2.27 23.88 -2.64
CA VAL A 86 2.55 25.16 -3.31
C VAL A 86 3.15 26.19 -2.34
N CYS A 87 2.50 26.44 -1.19
CA CYS A 87 2.94 27.45 -0.23
C CYS A 87 3.66 26.90 1.00
N GLY A 88 3.62 25.58 1.22
CA GLY A 88 4.23 24.93 2.39
C GLY A 88 3.44 25.07 3.69
N GLU A 89 2.26 25.69 3.68
CA GLU A 89 1.43 25.88 4.87
C GLU A 89 0.84 24.53 5.34
N ILE A 90 0.82 24.33 6.66
CA ILE A 90 0.19 23.16 7.27
C ILE A 90 -1.32 23.42 7.36
N MET A 91 -2.09 22.72 6.52
CA MET A 91 -3.55 22.85 6.48
C MET A 91 -4.22 22.08 7.61
N LYS A 92 -3.59 20.97 8.02
CA LYS A 92 -4.03 20.16 9.15
C LYS A 92 -2.83 19.52 9.82
N GLN A 93 -2.69 19.75 11.10
CA GLN A 93 -1.67 19.10 11.92
C GLN A 93 -2.07 17.67 12.26
N GLY A 94 -1.12 16.75 12.20
CA GLY A 94 -1.33 15.38 12.62
C GLY A 94 -1.47 15.21 14.14
N GLU A 95 -1.68 13.98 14.53
CA GLU A 95 -1.83 13.57 15.94
C GLU A 95 -0.77 12.55 16.29
N VAL A 96 -0.34 12.55 17.57
CA VAL A 96 0.57 11.54 18.11
C VAL A 96 -0.17 10.21 18.25
N ILE A 97 0.44 9.15 17.73
CA ILE A 97 0.00 7.76 17.91
C ILE A 97 0.84 7.20 19.06
N PRO A 98 0.26 6.91 20.24
CA PRO A 98 1.05 6.40 21.37
C PRO A 98 1.78 5.10 21.03
N ALA A 99 2.99 4.94 21.58
CA ALA A 99 3.75 3.70 21.48
C ALA A 99 2.91 2.51 21.95
N HIS A 100 2.83 1.49 21.13
CA HIS A 100 2.04 0.30 21.39
C HIS A 100 2.80 -0.95 20.96
N CYS A 101 2.77 -1.98 21.82
CA CYS A 101 3.44 -3.25 21.56
C CYS A 101 2.42 -4.40 21.63
N PRO A 102 1.77 -4.75 20.51
CA PRO A 102 0.76 -5.81 20.44
C PRO A 102 1.25 -7.18 20.92
N SER A 103 2.53 -7.49 20.68
CA SER A 103 3.15 -8.75 21.12
C SER A 103 3.12 -8.96 22.64
N LYS A 104 3.07 -7.89 23.43
CA LYS A 104 2.99 -7.98 24.91
C LYS A 104 1.69 -8.59 25.43
N ALA A 105 0.65 -8.69 24.60
CA ALA A 105 -0.58 -9.41 24.93
C ALA A 105 -0.38 -10.93 25.00
N PHE A 106 0.73 -11.45 24.43
CA PHE A 106 0.99 -12.88 24.33
C PHE A 106 2.22 -13.26 25.17
N ALA A 107 2.05 -14.23 26.07
CA ALA A 107 3.10 -14.63 27.01
C ALA A 107 4.28 -15.35 26.34
N ASP A 108 4.08 -15.91 25.15
CA ASP A 108 5.07 -16.66 24.37
C ASP A 108 5.76 -15.83 23.27
N LEU A 109 5.44 -14.54 23.13
CA LEU A 109 6.15 -13.62 22.25
C LEU A 109 7.27 -12.90 23.01
N ASN A 110 8.50 -13.04 22.51
CA ASN A 110 9.67 -12.39 23.08
C ASN A 110 10.07 -11.21 22.18
N THR A 111 10.10 -10.02 22.78
CA THR A 111 10.41 -8.75 22.09
C THR A 111 11.86 -8.64 21.61
N ASP A 112 12.77 -9.49 22.10
CA ASP A 112 14.19 -9.51 21.67
C ASP A 112 14.43 -10.46 20.48
N ARG A 113 13.41 -11.12 19.99
CA ARG A 113 13.52 -12.08 18.88
C ARG A 113 13.34 -11.40 17.54
N TRP A 114 13.95 -11.99 16.49
CA TRP A 114 13.92 -11.51 15.12
C TRP A 114 12.51 -11.29 14.56
N TYR A 115 11.52 -12.02 15.07
CA TYR A 115 10.14 -11.97 14.60
C TYR A 115 9.30 -10.84 15.24
N HIS A 116 9.81 -10.16 16.25
CA HIS A 116 9.04 -9.23 17.08
C HIS A 116 8.35 -8.14 16.24
N GLU A 117 9.09 -7.44 15.40
CA GLU A 117 8.54 -6.40 14.52
C GLU A 117 7.41 -6.94 13.64
N TYR A 118 7.62 -8.12 13.06
CA TYR A 118 6.65 -8.75 12.17
C TYR A 118 5.40 -9.25 12.91
N THR A 119 5.56 -9.77 14.12
CA THR A 119 4.41 -10.19 14.95
C THR A 119 3.59 -9.00 15.41
N ASP A 120 4.22 -7.91 15.85
CA ASP A 120 3.53 -6.66 16.18
C ASP A 120 2.72 -6.15 14.99
N TYR A 121 3.34 -6.15 13.80
CA TYR A 121 2.71 -5.67 12.58
C TYR A 121 1.43 -6.45 12.26
N VAL A 122 1.53 -7.78 12.19
CA VAL A 122 0.37 -8.61 11.81
C VAL A 122 -0.72 -8.69 12.88
N ILE A 123 -0.37 -8.52 14.18
CA ILE A 123 -1.34 -8.47 15.28
C ILE A 123 -2.07 -7.11 15.25
N ALA A 124 -1.34 -6.00 15.14
CA ALA A 124 -1.92 -4.65 15.08
C ALA A 124 -2.90 -4.46 13.92
N ARG A 125 -2.69 -5.17 12.81
CA ARG A 125 -3.54 -5.14 11.61
C ARG A 125 -4.55 -6.28 11.57
N GLU A 126 -4.68 -7.06 12.63
CA GLU A 126 -5.60 -8.20 12.75
C GLU A 126 -5.44 -9.28 11.65
N LEU A 127 -4.26 -9.29 10.98
CA LEU A 127 -3.95 -10.29 9.94
C LEU A 127 -3.70 -11.67 10.55
N MET A 128 -3.08 -11.71 11.73
CA MET A 128 -2.87 -12.94 12.49
C MET A 128 -3.29 -12.75 13.94
N ASN A 129 -4.10 -13.67 14.45
CA ASN A 129 -4.53 -13.71 15.84
C ASN A 129 -3.69 -14.74 16.63
N GLY A 130 -3.77 -14.69 17.98
CA GLY A 130 -3.28 -15.75 18.84
C GLY A 130 -3.93 -17.10 18.52
N MET A 131 -3.29 -18.16 18.99
CA MET A 131 -3.91 -19.51 19.04
C MET A 131 -4.95 -19.59 20.15
N ASP A 132 -4.73 -18.80 21.21
CA ASP A 132 -5.66 -18.51 22.29
C ASP A 132 -5.45 -17.07 22.78
N GLU A 133 -6.10 -16.67 23.88
CA GLU A 133 -6.03 -15.33 24.44
C GLU A 133 -4.63 -14.91 24.91
N THR A 134 -3.73 -15.84 25.19
CA THR A 134 -2.42 -15.61 25.82
C THR A 134 -1.24 -16.16 25.01
N HIS A 135 -1.48 -16.94 23.96
CA HIS A 135 -0.42 -17.57 23.18
C HIS A 135 -0.57 -17.29 21.69
N PHE A 136 0.51 -16.84 21.08
CA PHE A 136 0.62 -16.64 19.64
C PHE A 136 1.16 -17.88 18.92
N ALA A 137 1.98 -18.69 19.60
CA ALA A 137 2.72 -19.83 19.08
C ALA A 137 3.67 -19.50 17.91
N PRO A 138 4.67 -18.60 18.10
CA PRO A 138 5.53 -18.13 16.99
C PRO A 138 6.29 -19.26 16.29
N GLU A 139 6.74 -20.29 17.03
CA GLU A 139 7.45 -21.45 16.50
C GLU A 139 6.49 -22.60 16.09
N GLY A 140 5.19 -22.40 16.26
CA GLY A 140 4.17 -23.39 15.86
C GLY A 140 4.10 -23.52 14.33
N ASN A 141 3.89 -24.75 13.86
CA ASN A 141 3.73 -25.04 12.45
C ASN A 141 2.49 -24.34 11.89
N LEU A 142 2.64 -23.67 10.76
CA LEU A 142 1.53 -23.05 10.05
C LEU A 142 0.74 -24.10 9.27
N THR A 143 -0.59 -24.05 9.35
CA THR A 143 -1.45 -24.88 8.52
C THR A 143 -1.84 -24.18 7.22
N ARG A 144 -2.27 -24.96 6.22
CA ARG A 144 -2.75 -24.45 4.93
C ARG A 144 -3.99 -23.57 5.10
N GLY A 145 -4.91 -23.97 6.00
CA GLY A 145 -6.08 -23.17 6.36
C GLY A 145 -5.71 -21.85 7.01
N GLN A 146 -4.72 -21.85 7.92
CA GLN A 146 -4.21 -20.60 8.51
C GLN A 146 -3.60 -19.68 7.46
N LEU A 147 -2.76 -20.18 6.55
CA LEU A 147 -2.15 -19.37 5.51
C LEU A 147 -3.21 -18.69 4.63
N VAL A 148 -4.17 -19.44 4.10
CA VAL A 148 -5.18 -18.83 3.23
C VAL A 148 -6.08 -17.84 3.98
N THR A 149 -6.37 -18.10 5.27
CA THR A 149 -7.13 -17.17 6.11
C THR A 149 -6.40 -15.85 6.31
N THR A 150 -5.06 -15.86 6.47
CA THR A 150 -4.29 -14.62 6.58
C THR A 150 -4.28 -13.82 5.27
N LEU A 151 -4.21 -14.49 4.11
CA LEU A 151 -4.33 -13.82 2.81
C LEU A 151 -5.74 -13.24 2.58
N TYR A 152 -6.77 -13.95 3.01
CA TYR A 152 -8.16 -13.50 2.93
C TYR A 152 -8.40 -12.25 3.78
N ARG A 153 -7.85 -12.21 5.01
CA ARG A 153 -7.88 -11.03 5.87
C ARG A 153 -7.11 -9.86 5.26
N LEU A 154 -5.94 -10.12 4.69
CA LEU A 154 -5.17 -9.11 3.99
C LEU A 154 -5.95 -8.51 2.80
N ALA A 155 -6.78 -9.30 2.14
CA ALA A 155 -7.69 -8.84 1.09
C ALA A 155 -8.92 -8.07 1.61
N GLY A 156 -9.10 -7.93 2.93
CA GLY A 156 -10.26 -7.27 3.55
C GLY A 156 -11.49 -8.15 3.67
N GLU A 157 -11.33 -9.47 3.67
CA GLU A 157 -12.40 -10.47 3.85
C GLU A 157 -13.59 -10.24 2.88
N PRO A 158 -13.33 -10.23 1.54
CA PRO A 158 -14.37 -9.96 0.56
C PRO A 158 -15.49 -11.01 0.60
N GLU A 159 -16.71 -10.61 0.24
CA GLU A 159 -17.87 -11.49 0.19
C GLU A 159 -17.62 -12.70 -0.74
N VAL A 160 -18.02 -13.87 -0.28
CA VAL A 160 -17.87 -15.15 -1.00
C VAL A 160 -19.23 -15.64 -1.47
N ALA A 161 -19.40 -15.78 -2.78
CA ALA A 161 -20.69 -16.14 -3.37
C ALA A 161 -21.00 -17.65 -3.28
N GLU A 162 -19.98 -18.49 -3.47
CA GLU A 162 -20.14 -19.94 -3.54
C GLU A 162 -19.19 -20.66 -2.56
N PRO A 163 -19.60 -21.78 -1.96
CA PRO A 163 -18.74 -22.54 -1.07
C PRO A 163 -17.60 -23.22 -1.86
N ALA A 164 -16.49 -23.53 -1.18
CA ALA A 164 -15.41 -24.31 -1.76
C ALA A 164 -15.87 -25.71 -2.20
N THR A 165 -15.27 -26.20 -3.29
CA THR A 165 -15.61 -27.52 -3.85
C THR A 165 -14.94 -28.69 -3.10
N PHE A 166 -13.95 -28.41 -2.24
CA PHE A 166 -13.20 -29.42 -1.51
C PHE A 166 -14.02 -30.11 -0.41
N THR A 167 -14.06 -31.43 -0.41
CA THR A 167 -14.89 -32.25 0.50
C THR A 167 -14.43 -32.19 1.96
N ASP A 168 -13.17 -31.85 2.23
CA ASP A 168 -12.58 -31.71 3.55
C ASP A 168 -12.66 -30.30 4.14
N VAL A 169 -13.19 -29.32 3.39
CA VAL A 169 -13.46 -27.97 3.86
C VAL A 169 -14.84 -27.92 4.48
N LYS A 170 -14.88 -27.96 5.83
CA LYS A 170 -16.13 -28.00 6.59
C LYS A 170 -16.72 -26.61 6.76
N ALA A 171 -18.04 -26.50 6.66
CA ALA A 171 -18.77 -25.25 6.93
C ALA A 171 -18.58 -24.77 8.37
N GLY A 172 -18.56 -23.43 8.56
CA GLY A 172 -18.46 -22.80 9.87
C GLY A 172 -17.10 -22.91 10.56
N ARG A 173 -16.06 -23.26 9.83
CA ARG A 173 -14.67 -23.23 10.33
C ARG A 173 -14.04 -21.88 9.97
N TYR A 174 -13.02 -21.46 10.71
CA TYR A 174 -12.31 -20.18 10.49
C TYR A 174 -11.74 -20.02 9.07
N TYR A 175 -11.47 -21.12 8.40
CA TYR A 175 -10.90 -21.14 7.05
C TYR A 175 -11.94 -21.29 5.93
N THR A 176 -13.21 -21.52 6.25
CA THR A 176 -14.24 -21.91 5.26
C THR A 176 -14.37 -20.91 4.13
N GLU A 177 -14.61 -19.65 4.45
CA GLU A 177 -14.76 -18.56 3.47
C GLU A 177 -13.44 -18.24 2.77
N ALA A 178 -12.34 -18.24 3.52
CA ALA A 178 -11.01 -17.98 2.96
C ALA A 178 -10.62 -19.02 1.88
N VAL A 179 -10.93 -20.31 2.11
CA VAL A 179 -10.64 -21.36 1.12
C VAL A 179 -11.54 -21.19 -0.11
N ALA A 180 -12.83 -20.92 0.06
CA ALA A 180 -13.75 -20.70 -1.05
C ALA A 180 -13.34 -19.48 -1.91
N TRP A 181 -13.02 -18.36 -1.26
CA TRP A 181 -12.47 -17.18 -1.92
C TRP A 181 -11.18 -17.46 -2.69
N GLY A 182 -10.25 -18.16 -2.04
CA GLY A 182 -8.96 -18.47 -2.67
C GLY A 182 -9.07 -19.48 -3.81
N GLU A 183 -10.04 -20.39 -3.77
CA GLU A 183 -10.34 -21.34 -4.85
C GLU A 183 -10.92 -20.61 -6.07
N ASP A 184 -11.92 -19.74 -5.88
CA ASP A 184 -12.55 -18.94 -6.94
C ASP A 184 -11.52 -18.10 -7.71
N LEU A 185 -10.57 -17.50 -7.01
CA LEU A 185 -9.50 -16.71 -7.59
C LEU A 185 -8.30 -17.53 -8.09
N GLY A 186 -8.33 -18.88 -7.91
CA GLY A 186 -7.23 -19.75 -8.28
C GLY A 186 -5.94 -19.54 -7.44
N ILE A 187 -6.04 -18.89 -6.29
CA ILE A 187 -4.95 -18.78 -5.30
C ILE A 187 -4.75 -20.11 -4.63
N VAL A 188 -5.86 -20.75 -4.24
CA VAL A 188 -5.91 -22.07 -3.63
C VAL A 188 -6.02 -23.14 -4.69
N LYS A 189 -5.22 -24.22 -4.52
CA LYS A 189 -5.41 -25.50 -5.21
C LYS A 189 -5.36 -26.62 -4.19
N GLY A 190 -6.12 -27.68 -4.45
CA GLY A 190 -6.15 -28.86 -3.61
C GLY A 190 -4.82 -29.60 -3.52
N MET A 191 -4.71 -30.46 -2.54
CA MET A 191 -3.66 -31.50 -2.48
C MET A 191 -4.00 -32.64 -3.43
N THR A 192 -5.30 -32.86 -3.67
CA THR A 192 -5.89 -33.68 -4.71
C THR A 192 -6.98 -32.88 -5.41
N ASP A 193 -7.67 -33.46 -6.38
CA ASP A 193 -8.75 -32.80 -7.12
C ASP A 193 -9.93 -32.42 -6.19
N ASP A 194 -10.14 -33.13 -5.09
CA ASP A 194 -11.29 -33.00 -4.20
C ASP A 194 -10.95 -32.70 -2.72
N THR A 195 -9.67 -32.54 -2.38
CA THR A 195 -9.23 -32.23 -1.00
C THR A 195 -8.24 -31.09 -0.93
N PHE A 196 -8.43 -30.17 0.02
CA PHE A 196 -7.55 -29.04 0.28
C PHE A 196 -6.52 -29.30 1.38
N SER A 197 -6.87 -30.12 2.38
CA SER A 197 -6.10 -30.38 3.61
C SER A 197 -5.90 -29.13 4.48
N PRO A 198 -6.97 -28.50 4.98
CA PRO A 198 -6.88 -27.23 5.72
C PRO A 198 -6.05 -27.31 7.00
N GLU A 199 -6.06 -28.46 7.68
CA GLU A 199 -5.28 -28.71 8.91
C GLU A 199 -3.86 -29.26 8.62
N GLY A 200 -3.56 -29.56 7.35
CA GLY A 200 -2.21 -29.97 6.92
C GLY A 200 -1.23 -28.82 7.02
N THR A 201 0.02 -29.12 7.39
CA THR A 201 1.08 -28.11 7.46
C THR A 201 1.46 -27.62 6.07
N VAL A 202 1.93 -26.36 5.99
CA VAL A 202 2.37 -25.73 4.73
C VAL A 202 3.89 -25.68 4.67
N THR A 203 4.46 -26.07 3.51
CA THR A 203 5.90 -25.96 3.26
C THR A 203 6.26 -24.58 2.69
N ARG A 204 7.57 -24.24 2.71
CA ARG A 204 8.08 -22.97 2.14
C ARG A 204 7.74 -22.83 0.66
N GLU A 205 7.89 -23.90 -0.14
CA GLU A 205 7.55 -23.86 -1.57
C GLU A 205 6.04 -23.76 -1.83
N GLN A 206 5.22 -24.37 -0.97
CA GLN A 206 3.76 -24.19 -1.03
C GLN A 206 3.37 -22.77 -0.68
N ALA A 207 3.94 -22.19 0.39
CA ALA A 207 3.68 -20.79 0.76
C ALA A 207 4.08 -19.83 -0.35
N ALA A 208 5.27 -20.00 -0.95
CA ALA A 208 5.68 -19.22 -2.12
C ALA A 208 4.64 -19.27 -3.25
N THR A 209 4.05 -20.45 -3.48
CA THR A 209 3.04 -20.64 -4.52
C THR A 209 1.73 -19.90 -4.20
N PHE A 210 1.30 -19.89 -2.93
CA PHE A 210 0.13 -19.10 -2.51
C PHE A 210 0.37 -17.60 -2.65
N LEU A 211 1.52 -17.09 -2.18
CA LEU A 211 1.88 -15.67 -2.29
C LEU A 211 1.96 -15.22 -3.75
N TYR A 212 2.64 -15.99 -4.60
CA TYR A 212 2.75 -15.71 -6.04
C TYR A 212 1.38 -15.59 -6.70
N ARG A 213 0.47 -16.55 -6.40
CA ARG A 213 -0.89 -16.53 -6.94
C ARG A 213 -1.72 -15.38 -6.37
N TYR A 214 -1.51 -15.01 -5.12
CA TYR A 214 -2.15 -13.83 -4.53
C TYR A 214 -1.76 -12.57 -5.32
N VAL A 215 -0.48 -12.36 -5.56
CA VAL A 215 0.01 -11.21 -6.32
C VAL A 215 -0.49 -11.22 -7.77
N THR A 216 -0.42 -12.36 -8.46
CA THR A 216 -0.80 -12.43 -9.88
C THR A 216 -2.30 -12.48 -10.10
N ASN A 217 -3.05 -13.24 -9.26
CA ASN A 217 -4.46 -13.51 -9.51
C ASN A 217 -5.39 -12.53 -8.79
N TYR A 218 -5.01 -12.06 -7.57
CA TYR A 218 -5.82 -11.10 -6.83
C TYR A 218 -5.37 -9.66 -7.08
N LEU A 219 -4.09 -9.33 -6.84
CA LEU A 219 -3.58 -7.98 -7.05
C LEU A 219 -3.41 -7.63 -8.53
N LYS A 220 -3.44 -8.62 -9.45
CA LYS A 220 -3.26 -8.45 -10.89
C LYS A 220 -1.93 -7.78 -11.26
N GLN A 221 -0.91 -8.01 -10.43
CA GLN A 221 0.42 -7.49 -10.70
C GLN A 221 1.26 -8.50 -11.50
N GLU A 222 2.07 -7.99 -12.41
CA GLU A 222 3.05 -8.80 -13.14
C GLU A 222 4.25 -9.07 -12.23
N PRO A 223 4.61 -10.34 -11.98
CA PRO A 223 5.75 -10.66 -11.12
C PRO A 223 7.06 -10.23 -11.79
N GLY A 224 7.99 -9.71 -10.98
CA GLY A 224 9.33 -9.36 -11.43
C GLY A 224 10.15 -10.56 -11.89
N GLN A 225 11.38 -10.30 -12.35
CA GLN A 225 12.31 -11.36 -12.75
C GLN A 225 12.72 -12.19 -11.52
N GLY A 226 12.58 -13.51 -11.59
CA GLY A 226 12.93 -14.41 -10.50
C GLY A 226 14.45 -14.58 -10.32
N ALA A 227 14.86 -15.01 -9.12
CA ALA A 227 16.24 -15.37 -8.78
C ALA A 227 16.64 -16.75 -9.32
N ASP A 228 17.94 -16.96 -9.52
CA ASP A 228 18.47 -18.28 -9.90
C ASP A 228 18.52 -19.20 -8.66
N LEU A 229 17.63 -20.18 -8.63
CA LEU A 229 17.57 -21.15 -7.54
C LEU A 229 18.79 -22.06 -7.47
N LYS A 230 19.60 -22.16 -8.52
CA LYS A 230 20.87 -22.93 -8.51
C LYS A 230 21.94 -22.34 -7.59
N ALA A 231 21.75 -21.09 -7.16
CA ALA A 231 22.59 -20.47 -6.14
C ALA A 231 22.48 -21.18 -4.77
N PHE A 232 21.44 -22.00 -4.55
CA PHE A 232 21.24 -22.75 -3.33
C PHE A 232 21.58 -24.24 -3.53
N ALA A 233 22.27 -24.84 -2.56
CA ALA A 233 22.73 -26.23 -2.62
C ALA A 233 21.59 -27.24 -2.85
N ASP A 234 20.37 -26.91 -2.42
CA ASP A 234 19.16 -27.71 -2.58
C ASP A 234 18.11 -27.07 -3.50
N GLY A 235 18.47 -26.05 -4.28
CA GLY A 235 17.55 -25.39 -5.21
C GLY A 235 16.92 -26.35 -6.22
N GLY A 236 17.64 -27.41 -6.60
CA GLY A 236 17.10 -28.46 -7.47
C GLY A 236 16.03 -29.37 -6.82
N LYS A 237 15.80 -29.26 -5.50
CA LYS A 237 14.74 -29.99 -4.78
C LYS A 237 13.39 -29.28 -4.81
N VAL A 238 13.33 -28.03 -5.29
CA VAL A 238 12.07 -27.32 -5.49
C VAL A 238 11.22 -28.07 -6.50
N GLN A 239 9.97 -28.39 -6.13
CA GLN A 239 9.06 -29.13 -6.99
C GLN A 239 8.69 -28.31 -8.23
N ASP A 240 8.41 -28.94 -9.36
CA ASP A 240 8.17 -28.26 -10.63
C ASP A 240 7.04 -27.24 -10.57
N TYR A 241 5.97 -27.53 -9.84
CA TYR A 241 4.84 -26.61 -9.67
C TYR A 241 5.20 -25.31 -8.94
N ALA A 242 6.25 -25.33 -8.11
CA ALA A 242 6.65 -24.23 -7.25
C ALA A 242 7.87 -23.45 -7.77
N LYS A 243 8.56 -23.91 -8.81
CA LYS A 243 9.81 -23.31 -9.30
C LYS A 243 9.69 -21.82 -9.61
N THR A 244 8.68 -21.44 -10.39
CA THR A 244 8.44 -20.03 -10.76
C THR A 244 8.14 -19.19 -9.52
N ALA A 245 7.23 -19.67 -8.66
CA ALA A 245 6.83 -18.98 -7.45
C ALA A 245 7.98 -18.83 -6.45
N MET A 246 8.78 -19.88 -6.25
CA MET A 246 9.93 -19.84 -5.35
C MET A 246 11.05 -18.93 -5.87
N SER A 247 11.31 -18.98 -7.17
CA SER A 247 12.28 -18.10 -7.84
C SER A 247 11.90 -16.62 -7.67
N TRP A 248 10.62 -16.28 -7.88
CA TRP A 248 10.06 -14.98 -7.63
C TRP A 248 10.16 -14.60 -6.14
N ALA A 249 9.70 -15.46 -5.25
CA ALA A 249 9.68 -15.18 -3.82
C ALA A 249 11.07 -14.97 -3.20
N VAL A 250 12.11 -15.58 -3.79
CA VAL A 250 13.51 -15.30 -3.41
C VAL A 250 13.96 -13.95 -3.94
N ALA A 251 13.62 -13.59 -5.19
CA ALA A 251 13.97 -12.30 -5.77
C ALA A 251 13.35 -11.11 -5.02
N GLU A 252 12.09 -11.26 -4.58
CA GLU A 252 11.35 -10.24 -3.81
C GLU A 252 11.66 -10.27 -2.29
N GLY A 253 12.61 -11.10 -1.84
CA GLY A 253 13.04 -11.12 -0.44
C GLY A 253 12.09 -11.84 0.55
N PHE A 254 11.02 -12.48 0.07
CA PHE A 254 10.15 -13.31 0.93
C PHE A 254 10.93 -14.46 1.57
N PHE A 255 11.79 -15.11 0.78
CA PHE A 255 12.61 -16.22 1.23
C PHE A 255 14.08 -15.97 0.99
N GLU A 256 14.82 -15.95 2.08
CA GLU A 256 16.28 -15.99 2.07
C GLU A 256 16.77 -17.43 2.26
N GLY A 257 17.98 -17.71 1.82
CA GLY A 257 18.67 -18.97 2.14
C GLY A 257 19.09 -19.01 3.60
N TYR A 258 19.40 -20.20 4.08
CA TYR A 258 20.00 -20.42 5.38
C TYR A 258 21.53 -20.23 5.32
N GLY A 259 22.17 -19.99 6.47
CA GLY A 259 23.62 -19.79 6.56
C GLY A 259 24.48 -20.97 6.05
N ASP A 260 23.88 -22.12 5.82
CA ASP A 260 24.49 -23.29 5.19
C ASP A 260 24.35 -23.35 3.65
N GLY A 261 23.81 -22.28 3.06
CA GLY A 261 23.61 -22.17 1.61
C GLY A 261 22.41 -22.98 1.09
N THR A 262 21.50 -23.44 1.96
CA THR A 262 20.28 -24.15 1.55
C THR A 262 19.05 -23.25 1.56
N LEU A 263 18.05 -23.55 0.72
CA LEU A 263 16.74 -22.87 0.66
C LEU A 263 15.67 -23.60 1.47
N ARG A 264 15.81 -24.91 1.61
CA ARG A 264 14.89 -25.82 2.31
C ARG A 264 13.44 -25.72 1.85
N PRO A 265 13.14 -25.95 0.56
CA PRO A 265 11.79 -25.73 0.00
C PRO A 265 10.73 -26.59 0.67
N GLY A 266 11.05 -27.81 1.07
CA GLY A 266 10.12 -28.73 1.77
C GLY A 266 10.03 -28.52 3.28
N ALA A 267 10.74 -27.57 3.88
CA ALA A 267 10.61 -27.28 5.31
C ALA A 267 9.25 -26.66 5.62
N VAL A 268 8.66 -27.07 6.73
CA VAL A 268 7.38 -26.52 7.22
C VAL A 268 7.60 -25.09 7.69
N LEU A 269 6.66 -24.22 7.36
CA LEU A 269 6.67 -22.83 7.76
C LEU A 269 6.16 -22.66 9.20
N THR A 270 6.80 -21.80 9.97
CA THR A 270 6.28 -21.40 11.29
C THR A 270 5.37 -20.19 11.19
N ARG A 271 4.57 -19.94 12.23
CA ARG A 271 3.69 -18.78 12.32
C ARG A 271 4.48 -17.47 12.33
N ALA A 272 5.64 -17.42 13.02
CA ALA A 272 6.52 -16.26 13.00
C ALA A 272 7.08 -15.98 11.60
N GLN A 273 7.44 -17.02 10.83
CA GLN A 273 7.86 -16.86 9.45
C GLN A 273 6.72 -16.32 8.57
N MET A 274 5.49 -16.78 8.77
CA MET A 274 4.33 -16.23 8.06
C MET A 274 4.10 -14.75 8.38
N ALA A 275 4.28 -14.33 9.63
CA ALA A 275 4.20 -12.92 10.01
C ALA A 275 5.18 -12.05 9.19
N LYS A 276 6.45 -12.51 9.02
CA LYS A 276 7.42 -11.83 8.13
C LYS A 276 6.90 -11.76 6.69
N LEU A 277 6.40 -12.88 6.13
CA LEU A 277 5.93 -12.92 4.74
C LEU A 277 4.73 -11.98 4.51
N LEU A 278 3.78 -11.95 5.46
CA LEU A 278 2.62 -11.05 5.37
C LEU A 278 3.03 -9.57 5.46
N THR A 279 3.99 -9.25 6.33
CA THR A 279 4.50 -7.88 6.46
C THR A 279 5.14 -7.40 5.16
N ILE A 280 5.96 -8.24 4.52
CA ILE A 280 6.56 -7.93 3.21
C ILE A 280 5.45 -7.77 2.16
N LEU A 281 4.51 -8.71 2.11
CA LEU A 281 3.42 -8.67 1.12
C LEU A 281 2.57 -7.41 1.22
N ASP A 282 2.22 -6.98 2.43
CA ASP A 282 1.34 -5.82 2.67
C ASP A 282 2.06 -4.46 2.50
N ARG A 283 3.40 -4.42 2.67
CA ARG A 283 4.19 -3.18 2.53
C ARG A 283 4.67 -2.93 1.11
N ASP A 284 4.97 -3.98 0.36
CA ASP A 284 5.72 -3.88 -0.89
C ASP A 284 4.82 -4.13 -2.13
N PHE A 285 3.59 -4.63 -1.93
CA PHE A 285 2.63 -4.95 -2.99
C PHE A 285 1.27 -4.32 -2.74
#